data_d427b63e39a3235be4b3ffd3f5c0d912
#
_entry.id   d427b63e39a3235be4b3ffd3f5c0d912
#
_cell.length_a   1.000
_cell.length_b   1.000
_cell.length_c   1.000
_cell.angle_alpha   90.00
_cell.angle_beta   90.00
_cell.angle_gamma   90.00
#
_symmetry.space_group_name_H-M   'P 1'
#
loop_
_entity.id
_entity.type
_entity.pdbx_description
1 polymer ?
#
loop_
_entity_poly.entity_id
_entity_poly.type
_entity_poly.pdbx_seq_one_letter_code
_entity_poly.pdbx_strand_id
1 'polypeptide(L)'
;MRAARALEALNFFLADVQAGIGPFIGVILLSRGWSADAIGSVMTLAGLAAMAATPPAGALVDALRAKRALIVTATAVTALASLALMFADGYPAVAASQILAAVGGAALAPAVAGVTLGIARRQGFDRQFGRNQMANHAGNVVGAALAGWLGWHAGFDAVFALVAAFTLLAIASTLAIPARAIDHACARGLDMDPVEPRTHAVRDDPPMGASAPPAGGWRTLASNRPLVLLGASLALFHLGNAAMLPLYGMGVVATHRSNASMFTAQTIVIAQLVMIAAAWVAPRLIHAHGYWRVLLLSYLVLPVRGVLAAMLMSEAGVWPVQVLDGIGAGLQSVVMPALVVRLLHGSGRVNAGQGAVATAQGIGAALSPVLGGVLTQHFGYPVAFVVLGAVSTGALALWLGHARALSSVCGKPADLPAASS
;
A
#
# COMPACT_ATOMS: atom_id res chain seq x y z
N MET A 1 9.84 -12.92 -22.76
CA MET A 1 10.48 -11.61 -22.61
C MET A 1 9.54 -10.43 -22.90
N ARG A 2 8.77 -10.40 -24.01
CA ARG A 2 7.85 -9.27 -24.31
C ARG A 2 6.74 -9.06 -23.27
N ALA A 3 6.07 -10.13 -22.81
CA ALA A 3 5.00 -10.03 -21.81
C ALA A 3 5.50 -9.51 -20.44
N ALA A 4 6.69 -9.93 -20.00
CA ALA A 4 7.29 -9.45 -18.76
C ALA A 4 7.61 -7.95 -18.79
N ARG A 5 8.18 -7.46 -19.90
CA ARG A 5 8.45 -6.03 -20.09
C ARG A 5 7.15 -5.20 -20.14
N ALA A 6 6.09 -5.73 -20.77
CA ALA A 6 4.79 -5.08 -20.80
C ALA A 6 4.16 -5.00 -19.40
N LEU A 7 4.35 -6.03 -18.54
CA LEU A 7 3.95 -6.00 -17.14
C LEU A 7 4.72 -4.94 -16.34
N GLU A 8 6.02 -4.83 -16.54
CA GLU A 8 6.84 -3.81 -15.89
C GLU A 8 6.41 -2.41 -16.30
N ALA A 9 6.21 -2.18 -17.62
CA ALA A 9 5.69 -0.91 -18.14
C ALA A 9 4.29 -0.59 -17.57
N LEU A 10 3.39 -1.59 -17.50
CA LEU A 10 2.09 -1.44 -16.89
C LEU A 10 2.22 -0.98 -15.44
N ASN A 11 3.04 -1.64 -14.62
CA ASN A 11 3.22 -1.28 -13.21
C ASN A 11 3.83 0.11 -13.04
N PHE A 12 4.74 0.50 -13.94
CA PHE A 12 5.35 1.84 -13.95
C PHE A 12 4.28 2.93 -14.17
N PHE A 13 3.48 2.82 -15.23
CA PHE A 13 2.47 3.83 -15.54
C PHE A 13 1.25 3.76 -14.61
N LEU A 14 0.90 2.57 -14.12
CA LEU A 14 -0.22 2.39 -13.20
C LEU A 14 0.05 3.00 -11.82
N ALA A 15 1.32 3.14 -11.43
CA ALA A 15 1.72 3.78 -10.19
C ALA A 15 1.17 5.19 -10.07
N ASP A 16 1.29 6.01 -11.13
CA ASP A 16 0.76 7.36 -11.14
C ASP A 16 -0.78 7.39 -11.22
N VAL A 17 -1.41 6.47 -11.94
CA VAL A 17 -2.89 6.37 -11.99
C VAL A 17 -3.48 6.07 -10.60
N GLN A 18 -2.81 5.22 -9.81
CA GLN A 18 -3.25 4.84 -8.47
C GLN A 18 -2.91 5.88 -7.40
N ALA A 19 -1.75 6.52 -7.50
CA ALA A 19 -1.24 7.45 -6.50
C ALA A 19 -1.24 8.92 -6.98
N GLY A 20 -1.30 9.18 -8.28
CA GLY A 20 -0.93 10.46 -8.89
C GLY A 20 -1.64 11.69 -8.35
N ILE A 21 -2.97 11.66 -8.23
CA ILE A 21 -3.71 12.79 -7.64
C ILE A 21 -3.79 12.65 -6.11
N GLY A 22 -3.73 11.43 -5.57
CA GLY A 22 -3.94 11.17 -4.14
C GLY A 22 -3.13 12.09 -3.21
N PRO A 23 -1.81 12.16 -3.32
CA PRO A 23 -1.00 13.07 -2.52
C PRO A 23 -1.23 14.55 -2.82
N PHE A 24 -1.63 14.89 -4.06
CA PHE A 24 -1.89 16.26 -4.49
C PHE A 24 -3.29 16.74 -4.13
N ILE A 25 -4.25 15.84 -3.86
CA ILE A 25 -5.66 16.21 -3.60
C ILE A 25 -5.78 17.17 -2.42
N GLY A 26 -4.97 16.97 -1.37
CA GLY A 26 -4.96 17.85 -0.20
C GLY A 26 -4.63 19.30 -0.57
N VAL A 27 -3.56 19.50 -1.33
CA VAL A 27 -3.13 20.84 -1.74
C VAL A 27 -4.02 21.44 -2.84
N ILE A 28 -4.60 20.63 -3.72
CA ILE A 28 -5.57 21.07 -4.73
C ILE A 28 -6.84 21.58 -4.05
N LEU A 29 -7.42 20.83 -3.13
CA LEU A 29 -8.62 21.26 -2.41
C LEU A 29 -8.36 22.42 -1.47
N LEU A 30 -7.18 22.45 -0.81
CA LEU A 30 -6.75 23.60 -0.01
C LEU A 30 -6.66 24.88 -0.84
N SER A 31 -6.11 24.82 -2.07
CA SER A 31 -6.04 25.96 -2.99
C SER A 31 -7.42 26.44 -3.48
N ARG A 32 -8.43 25.55 -3.42
CA ARG A 32 -9.85 25.88 -3.68
C ARG A 32 -10.58 26.41 -2.43
N GLY A 33 -9.87 26.65 -1.32
CA GLY A 33 -10.43 27.20 -0.07
C GLY A 33 -11.12 26.17 0.83
N TRP A 34 -10.88 24.87 0.63
CA TRP A 34 -11.45 23.84 1.49
C TRP A 34 -10.75 23.78 2.85
N SER A 35 -11.52 23.51 3.90
CA SER A 35 -10.99 23.28 5.24
C SER A 35 -10.32 21.89 5.37
N ALA A 36 -9.37 21.77 6.31
CA ALA A 36 -8.58 20.55 6.47
C ALA A 36 -9.45 19.35 6.91
N ASP A 37 -10.50 19.58 7.68
CA ASP A 37 -11.46 18.56 8.12
C ASP A 37 -12.32 18.05 6.95
N ALA A 38 -12.78 18.95 6.06
CA ALA A 38 -13.51 18.54 4.85
C ALA A 38 -12.62 17.71 3.91
N ILE A 39 -11.36 18.13 3.71
CA ILE A 39 -10.38 17.37 2.92
C ILE A 39 -10.14 15.98 3.54
N GLY A 40 -9.89 15.93 4.85
CA GLY A 40 -9.66 14.69 5.59
C GLY A 40 -10.86 13.73 5.52
N SER A 41 -12.09 14.26 5.60
CA SER A 41 -13.31 13.45 5.52
C SER A 41 -13.50 12.83 4.13
N VAL A 42 -13.24 13.57 3.05
CA VAL A 42 -13.28 13.03 1.68
C VAL A 42 -12.24 11.91 1.51
N MET A 43 -10.99 12.13 1.95
CA MET A 43 -9.94 11.12 1.88
C MET A 43 -10.30 9.85 2.68
N THR A 44 -10.93 10.03 3.85
CA THR A 44 -11.42 8.91 4.66
C THR A 44 -12.52 8.13 3.97
N LEU A 45 -13.51 8.82 3.39
CA LEU A 45 -14.60 8.17 2.63
C LEU A 45 -14.04 7.36 1.46
N ALA A 46 -13.08 7.90 0.71
CA ALA A 46 -12.40 7.19 -0.36
C ALA A 46 -11.65 5.94 0.15
N GLY A 47 -10.91 6.07 1.25
CA GLY A 47 -10.20 4.96 1.88
C GLY A 47 -11.12 3.84 2.36
N LEU A 48 -12.24 4.17 3.01
CA LEU A 48 -13.25 3.20 3.45
C LEU A 48 -13.94 2.53 2.26
N ALA A 49 -14.23 3.30 1.20
CA ALA A 49 -14.80 2.75 -0.03
C ALA A 49 -13.84 1.76 -0.73
N ALA A 50 -12.55 2.08 -0.79
CA ALA A 50 -11.52 1.17 -1.30
C ALA A 50 -11.47 -0.13 -0.50
N MET A 51 -11.48 -0.04 0.84
CA MET A 51 -11.49 -1.22 1.71
C MET A 51 -12.71 -2.10 1.49
N ALA A 52 -13.90 -1.50 1.42
CA ALA A 52 -15.15 -2.23 1.19
C ALA A 52 -15.19 -2.87 -0.21
N ALA A 53 -14.61 -2.20 -1.22
CA ALA A 53 -14.57 -2.68 -2.59
C ALA A 53 -13.51 -3.77 -2.84
N THR A 54 -12.43 -3.82 -2.06
CA THR A 54 -11.30 -4.75 -2.31
C THR A 54 -11.69 -6.24 -2.28
N PRO A 55 -12.47 -6.76 -1.29
CA PRO A 55 -12.86 -8.16 -1.30
C PRO A 55 -13.74 -8.55 -2.50
N PRO A 56 -14.82 -7.82 -2.85
CA PRO A 56 -15.62 -8.15 -4.02
C PRO A 56 -14.84 -7.97 -5.33
N ALA A 57 -13.93 -6.99 -5.40
CA ALA A 57 -13.05 -6.81 -6.56
C ALA A 57 -12.11 -8.00 -6.75
N GLY A 58 -11.51 -8.52 -5.67
CA GLY A 58 -10.71 -9.74 -5.70
C GLY A 58 -11.49 -10.95 -6.20
N ALA A 59 -12.71 -11.17 -5.67
CA ALA A 59 -13.61 -12.22 -6.14
C ALA A 59 -13.98 -12.07 -7.63
N LEU A 60 -14.20 -10.84 -8.10
CA LEU A 60 -14.45 -10.55 -9.51
C LEU A 60 -13.23 -10.90 -10.39
N VAL A 61 -12.03 -10.56 -9.93
CA VAL A 61 -10.77 -10.92 -10.61
C VAL A 61 -10.64 -12.44 -10.76
N ASP A 62 -10.98 -13.21 -9.72
CA ASP A 62 -10.91 -14.67 -9.75
C ASP A 62 -11.98 -15.26 -10.68
N ALA A 63 -13.18 -14.71 -10.70
CA ALA A 63 -14.28 -15.19 -11.54
C ALA A 63 -14.04 -14.92 -13.04
N LEU A 64 -13.41 -13.78 -13.38
CA LEU A 64 -13.26 -13.37 -14.77
C LEU A 64 -12.04 -13.97 -15.45
N ARG A 65 -12.23 -14.49 -16.69
CA ARG A 65 -11.12 -14.85 -17.58
C ARG A 65 -10.53 -13.62 -18.29
N ALA A 66 -11.32 -12.58 -18.51
CA ALA A 66 -10.93 -11.36 -19.23
C ALA A 66 -10.12 -10.37 -18.36
N LYS A 67 -9.06 -10.84 -17.67
CA LYS A 67 -8.27 -10.03 -16.72
C LYS A 67 -7.67 -8.76 -17.35
N ARG A 68 -7.29 -8.80 -18.65
CA ARG A 68 -6.80 -7.61 -19.36
C ARG A 68 -7.89 -6.56 -19.52
N ALA A 69 -9.11 -6.97 -19.93
CA ALA A 69 -10.24 -6.05 -20.04
C ALA A 69 -10.57 -5.44 -18.68
N LEU A 70 -10.53 -6.25 -17.61
CA LEU A 70 -10.76 -5.75 -16.26
C LEU A 70 -9.72 -4.70 -15.84
N ILE A 71 -8.42 -4.91 -16.13
CA ILE A 71 -7.38 -3.90 -15.86
C ILE A 71 -7.65 -2.63 -16.65
N VAL A 72 -7.97 -2.73 -17.94
CA VAL A 72 -8.26 -1.56 -18.79
C VAL A 72 -9.48 -0.78 -18.26
N THR A 73 -10.58 -1.46 -17.94
CA THR A 73 -11.80 -0.81 -17.43
C THR A 73 -11.57 -0.20 -16.05
N ALA A 74 -10.92 -0.91 -15.13
CA ALA A 74 -10.59 -0.41 -13.81
C ALA A 74 -9.66 0.83 -13.88
N THR A 75 -8.62 0.77 -14.72
CA THR A 75 -7.72 1.91 -14.98
C THR A 75 -8.48 3.11 -15.54
N ALA A 76 -9.35 2.89 -16.54
CA ALA A 76 -10.13 3.95 -17.15
C ALA A 76 -11.13 4.57 -16.14
N VAL A 77 -11.85 3.76 -15.37
CA VAL A 77 -12.79 4.24 -14.35
C VAL A 77 -12.06 5.06 -13.28
N THR A 78 -10.94 4.55 -12.76
CA THR A 78 -10.11 5.28 -11.76
C THR A 78 -9.66 6.62 -12.31
N ALA A 79 -9.13 6.64 -13.53
CA ALA A 79 -8.63 7.87 -14.14
C ALA A 79 -9.74 8.86 -14.45
N LEU A 80 -10.85 8.42 -15.05
CA LEU A 80 -11.99 9.30 -15.37
C LEU A 80 -12.60 9.88 -14.09
N ALA A 81 -12.73 9.09 -13.03
CA ALA A 81 -13.18 9.56 -11.74
C ALA A 81 -12.20 10.60 -11.15
N SER A 82 -10.89 10.36 -11.24
CA SER A 82 -9.88 11.32 -10.80
C SER A 82 -9.89 12.60 -11.64
N LEU A 83 -10.04 12.49 -12.95
CA LEU A 83 -10.15 13.66 -13.85
C LEU A 83 -11.44 14.46 -13.61
N ALA A 84 -12.55 13.80 -13.21
CA ALA A 84 -13.78 14.48 -12.84
C ALA A 84 -13.60 15.48 -11.70
N LEU A 85 -12.55 15.35 -10.88
CA LEU A 85 -12.19 16.32 -9.84
C LEU A 85 -11.89 17.73 -10.41
N MET A 86 -11.46 17.83 -11.69
CA MET A 86 -11.24 19.13 -12.34
C MET A 86 -12.52 19.97 -12.37
N PHE A 87 -13.66 19.29 -12.57
CA PHE A 87 -14.97 19.89 -12.76
C PHE A 87 -15.89 19.74 -11.56
N ALA A 88 -15.41 19.07 -10.50
CA ALA A 88 -16.19 18.83 -9.30
C ALA A 88 -16.22 20.04 -8.39
N ASP A 89 -17.40 20.65 -8.24
CA ASP A 89 -17.67 21.73 -7.31
C ASP A 89 -18.50 21.23 -6.12
N GLY A 90 -18.06 21.59 -4.93
CA GLY A 90 -18.73 21.23 -3.69
C GLY A 90 -18.43 19.80 -3.19
N TYR A 91 -18.73 19.60 -1.91
CA TYR A 91 -18.37 18.39 -1.17
C TYR A 91 -18.94 17.08 -1.80
N PRO A 92 -20.22 16.98 -2.19
CA PRO A 92 -20.77 15.73 -2.72
C PRO A 92 -20.11 15.29 -4.02
N ALA A 93 -19.81 16.23 -4.94
CA ALA A 93 -19.21 15.93 -6.23
C ALA A 93 -17.74 15.46 -6.05
N VAL A 94 -16.98 16.13 -5.20
CA VAL A 94 -15.60 15.74 -4.89
C VAL A 94 -15.58 14.39 -4.19
N ALA A 95 -16.44 14.16 -3.19
CA ALA A 95 -16.52 12.89 -2.48
C ALA A 95 -16.92 11.74 -3.45
N ALA A 96 -17.89 11.95 -4.32
CA ALA A 96 -18.31 10.97 -5.33
C ALA A 96 -17.15 10.62 -6.29
N SER A 97 -16.43 11.63 -6.78
CA SER A 97 -15.24 11.45 -7.62
C SER A 97 -14.19 10.56 -6.92
N GLN A 98 -13.85 10.86 -5.67
CA GLN A 98 -12.83 10.13 -4.94
C GLN A 98 -13.27 8.71 -4.54
N ILE A 99 -14.53 8.53 -4.16
CA ILE A 99 -15.12 7.20 -3.90
C ILE A 99 -15.08 6.34 -5.17
N LEU A 100 -15.50 6.90 -6.30
CA LEU A 100 -15.51 6.17 -7.58
C LEU A 100 -14.11 5.81 -8.04
N ALA A 101 -13.13 6.71 -7.88
CA ALA A 101 -11.72 6.44 -8.16
C ALA A 101 -11.19 5.30 -7.27
N ALA A 102 -11.49 5.33 -5.98
CA ALA A 102 -11.08 4.32 -5.01
C ALA A 102 -11.69 2.93 -5.29
N VAL A 103 -12.98 2.88 -5.59
CA VAL A 103 -13.69 1.64 -5.96
C VAL A 103 -13.16 1.08 -7.29
N GLY A 104 -12.95 1.94 -8.30
CA GLY A 104 -12.36 1.54 -9.57
C GLY A 104 -10.95 0.96 -9.39
N GLY A 105 -10.13 1.61 -8.56
CA GLY A 105 -8.75 1.20 -8.26
C GLY A 105 -8.63 -0.11 -7.47
N ALA A 106 -9.66 -0.50 -6.71
CA ALA A 106 -9.63 -1.67 -5.83
C ALA A 106 -9.37 -3.00 -6.57
N ALA A 107 -9.75 -3.09 -7.85
CA ALA A 107 -9.52 -4.28 -8.67
C ALA A 107 -8.10 -4.35 -9.27
N LEU A 108 -7.36 -3.25 -9.33
CA LEU A 108 -6.10 -3.16 -10.09
C LEU A 108 -5.00 -4.06 -9.50
N ALA A 109 -4.74 -3.95 -8.20
CA ALA A 109 -3.69 -4.73 -7.55
C ALA A 109 -3.91 -6.26 -7.68
N PRO A 110 -5.09 -6.81 -7.34
CA PRO A 110 -5.33 -8.24 -7.50
C PRO A 110 -5.34 -8.68 -8.97
N ALA A 111 -5.83 -7.85 -9.90
CA ALA A 111 -5.84 -8.18 -11.32
C ALA A 111 -4.42 -8.24 -11.91
N VAL A 112 -3.56 -7.28 -11.58
CA VAL A 112 -2.15 -7.25 -11.99
C VAL A 112 -1.38 -8.43 -11.38
N ALA A 113 -1.62 -8.74 -10.09
CA ALA A 113 -1.01 -9.91 -9.45
C ALA A 113 -1.44 -11.21 -10.14
N GLY A 114 -2.74 -11.37 -10.45
CA GLY A 114 -3.26 -12.52 -11.17
C GLY A 114 -2.68 -12.68 -12.58
N VAL A 115 -2.56 -11.57 -13.34
CA VAL A 115 -1.91 -11.59 -14.67
C VAL A 115 -0.42 -11.93 -14.53
N THR A 116 0.25 -11.39 -13.52
CA THR A 116 1.67 -11.71 -13.24
C THR A 116 1.85 -13.19 -12.96
N LEU A 117 0.99 -13.79 -12.13
CA LEU A 117 1.00 -15.22 -11.82
C LEU A 117 0.73 -16.06 -13.08
N GLY A 118 -0.26 -15.66 -13.89
CA GLY A 118 -0.60 -16.35 -15.15
C GLY A 118 0.52 -16.32 -16.20
N ILE A 119 1.39 -15.31 -16.19
CA ILE A 119 2.53 -15.17 -17.13
C ILE A 119 3.79 -15.84 -16.58
N ALA A 120 4.13 -15.56 -15.32
CA ALA A 120 5.38 -16.02 -14.71
C ALA A 120 5.29 -17.44 -14.14
N ARG A 121 4.07 -17.95 -13.96
CA ARG A 121 3.77 -19.18 -13.23
C ARG A 121 4.36 -19.15 -11.82
N ARG A 122 4.09 -20.17 -11.00
CA ARG A 122 4.51 -20.20 -9.59
C ARG A 122 6.02 -20.06 -9.41
N GLN A 123 6.81 -20.73 -10.24
CA GLN A 123 8.28 -20.70 -10.14
C GLN A 123 8.92 -19.33 -10.46
N GLY A 124 8.30 -18.54 -11.34
CA GLY A 124 8.81 -17.23 -11.74
C GLY A 124 8.11 -16.05 -11.05
N PHE A 125 7.07 -16.30 -10.27
CA PHE A 125 6.19 -15.26 -9.71
C PHE A 125 6.95 -14.25 -8.84
N ASP A 126 7.68 -14.71 -7.84
CA ASP A 126 8.37 -13.82 -6.89
C ASP A 126 9.36 -12.89 -7.59
N ARG A 127 10.11 -13.43 -8.56
CA ARG A 127 11.05 -12.65 -9.35
C ARG A 127 10.35 -11.61 -10.21
N GLN A 128 9.26 -11.98 -10.92
CA GLN A 128 8.54 -11.05 -11.78
C GLN A 128 7.76 -10.04 -10.97
N PHE A 129 7.15 -10.45 -9.85
CA PHE A 129 6.45 -9.57 -8.94
C PHE A 129 7.39 -8.54 -8.33
N GLY A 130 8.59 -8.95 -7.90
CA GLY A 130 9.62 -8.03 -7.42
C GLY A 130 10.02 -6.99 -8.47
N ARG A 131 10.17 -7.38 -9.76
CA ARG A 131 10.43 -6.45 -10.88
C ARG A 131 9.27 -5.49 -11.12
N ASN A 132 8.04 -5.97 -11.03
CA ASN A 132 6.85 -5.13 -11.14
C ASN A 132 6.80 -4.08 -10.00
N GLN A 133 7.15 -4.47 -8.77
CA GLN A 133 7.22 -3.53 -7.64
C GLN A 133 8.32 -2.49 -7.82
N MET A 134 9.49 -2.87 -8.31
CA MET A 134 10.54 -1.88 -8.66
C MET A 134 10.07 -0.90 -9.74
N ALA A 135 9.39 -1.39 -10.78
CA ALA A 135 8.81 -0.54 -11.82
C ALA A 135 7.74 0.41 -11.25
N ASN A 136 6.89 -0.08 -10.33
CA ASN A 136 5.89 0.74 -9.64
C ASN A 136 6.54 1.85 -8.81
N HIS A 137 7.55 1.55 -8.00
CA HIS A 137 8.29 2.57 -7.25
C HIS A 137 8.97 3.58 -8.16
N ALA A 138 9.57 3.14 -9.26
CA ALA A 138 10.16 4.05 -10.25
C ALA A 138 9.08 4.94 -10.89
N GLY A 139 7.90 4.39 -11.20
CA GLY A 139 6.74 5.13 -11.68
C GLY A 139 6.27 6.20 -10.70
N ASN A 140 6.19 5.87 -9.41
CA ASN A 140 5.84 6.85 -8.36
C ASN A 140 6.86 7.99 -8.27
N VAL A 141 8.15 7.70 -8.34
CA VAL A 141 9.20 8.74 -8.31
C VAL A 141 9.11 9.64 -9.54
N VAL A 142 9.04 9.05 -10.75
CA VAL A 142 8.99 9.80 -12.00
C VAL A 142 7.67 10.55 -12.14
N GLY A 143 6.54 9.93 -11.84
CA GLY A 143 5.23 10.55 -11.87
C GLY A 143 5.15 11.75 -10.92
N ALA A 144 5.58 11.59 -9.67
CA ALA A 144 5.60 12.69 -8.70
C ALA A 144 6.53 13.84 -9.12
N ALA A 145 7.73 13.53 -9.64
CA ALA A 145 8.67 14.55 -10.12
C ALA A 145 8.10 15.33 -11.32
N LEU A 146 7.50 14.63 -12.28
CA LEU A 146 6.84 15.25 -13.43
C LEU A 146 5.61 16.07 -13.01
N ALA A 147 4.77 15.54 -12.11
CA ALA A 147 3.60 16.23 -11.59
C ALA A 147 3.99 17.52 -10.86
N GLY A 148 5.08 17.48 -10.06
CA GLY A 148 5.60 18.65 -9.39
C GLY A 148 6.11 19.70 -10.36
N TRP A 149 6.91 19.30 -11.35
CA TRP A 149 7.47 20.20 -12.35
C TRP A 149 6.41 20.81 -13.28
N LEU A 150 5.49 19.98 -13.79
CA LEU A 150 4.37 20.44 -14.62
C LEU A 150 3.43 21.35 -13.84
N GLY A 151 3.07 20.94 -12.60
CA GLY A 151 2.20 21.74 -11.75
C GLY A 151 2.81 23.10 -11.39
N TRP A 152 4.14 23.19 -11.28
CA TRP A 152 4.82 24.47 -11.06
C TRP A 152 4.78 25.39 -12.28
N HIS A 153 5.02 24.84 -13.51
CA HIS A 153 5.13 25.64 -14.72
C HIS A 153 3.77 25.93 -15.39
N ALA A 154 2.84 24.96 -15.31
CA ALA A 154 1.58 25.00 -16.05
C ALA A 154 0.32 24.76 -15.18
N GLY A 155 0.48 24.77 -13.86
CA GLY A 155 -0.63 24.62 -12.92
C GLY A 155 -1.15 23.18 -12.77
N PHE A 156 -2.20 23.03 -11.96
CA PHE A 156 -2.75 21.68 -11.67
C PHE A 156 -3.39 21.00 -12.88
N ASP A 157 -3.86 21.77 -13.88
CA ASP A 157 -4.42 21.20 -15.13
C ASP A 157 -3.37 20.32 -15.84
N ALA A 158 -2.10 20.70 -15.80
CA ALA A 158 -1.03 19.90 -16.36
C ALA A 158 -0.76 18.60 -15.55
N VAL A 159 -1.02 18.60 -14.24
CA VAL A 159 -0.97 17.37 -13.41
C VAL A 159 -2.09 16.40 -13.84
N PHE A 160 -3.29 16.90 -14.06
CA PHE A 160 -4.39 16.09 -14.57
C PHE A 160 -4.11 15.54 -15.99
N ALA A 161 -3.49 16.35 -16.86
CA ALA A 161 -3.06 15.90 -18.19
C ALA A 161 -2.01 14.78 -18.10
N LEU A 162 -1.08 14.85 -17.13
CA LEU A 162 -0.12 13.80 -16.85
C LEU A 162 -0.79 12.49 -16.46
N VAL A 163 -1.77 12.53 -15.54
CA VAL A 163 -2.57 11.35 -15.17
C VAL A 163 -3.27 10.74 -16.38
N ALA A 164 -3.85 11.57 -17.25
CA ALA A 164 -4.46 11.09 -18.49
C ALA A 164 -3.42 10.40 -19.41
N ALA A 165 -2.23 10.99 -19.58
CA ALA A 165 -1.15 10.40 -20.36
C ALA A 165 -0.66 9.06 -19.80
N PHE A 166 -0.43 8.98 -18.48
CA PHE A 166 -0.03 7.74 -17.81
C PHE A 166 -1.13 6.68 -17.90
N THR A 167 -2.40 7.08 -17.82
CA THR A 167 -3.55 6.19 -18.03
C THR A 167 -3.53 5.56 -19.42
N LEU A 168 -3.34 6.36 -20.48
CA LEU A 168 -3.26 5.86 -21.85
C LEU A 168 -2.08 4.90 -22.03
N LEU A 169 -0.91 5.22 -21.44
CA LEU A 169 0.28 4.37 -21.47
C LEU A 169 0.10 3.07 -20.67
N ALA A 170 -0.61 3.12 -19.52
CA ALA A 170 -0.98 1.93 -18.75
C ALA A 170 -1.94 1.02 -19.52
N ILE A 171 -2.94 1.60 -20.19
CA ILE A 171 -3.87 0.86 -21.06
C ILE A 171 -3.11 0.25 -22.25
N ALA A 172 -2.27 1.02 -22.95
CA ALA A 172 -1.45 0.54 -24.04
C ALA A 172 -0.52 -0.61 -23.60
N SER A 173 0.11 -0.48 -22.42
CA SER A 173 0.96 -1.53 -21.84
C SER A 173 0.16 -2.79 -21.51
N THR A 174 -1.08 -2.64 -21.00
CA THR A 174 -2.00 -3.77 -20.76
C THR A 174 -2.36 -4.49 -22.06
N LEU A 175 -2.67 -3.74 -23.10
CA LEU A 175 -3.02 -4.29 -24.41
C LEU A 175 -1.81 -4.94 -25.11
N ALA A 176 -0.60 -4.48 -24.84
CA ALA A 176 0.65 -5.08 -25.33
C ALA A 176 0.95 -6.45 -24.69
N ILE A 177 0.31 -6.82 -23.58
CA ILE A 177 0.41 -8.16 -23.01
C ILE A 177 -0.38 -9.13 -23.91
N PRO A 178 0.28 -10.15 -24.57
CA PRO A 178 -0.46 -11.09 -25.40
C PRO A 178 -1.46 -11.91 -24.58
N ALA A 179 -2.72 -11.97 -25.00
CA ALA A 179 -3.75 -12.73 -24.29
C ALA A 179 -3.36 -14.21 -24.09
N ARG A 180 -2.72 -14.80 -25.10
CA ARG A 180 -2.22 -16.17 -25.09
C ARG A 180 -1.09 -16.44 -24.10
N ALA A 181 -0.44 -15.38 -23.59
CA ALA A 181 0.63 -15.51 -22.59
C ALA A 181 0.10 -15.68 -21.17
N ILE A 182 -1.19 -15.45 -20.95
CA ILE A 182 -1.83 -15.52 -19.64
C ILE A 182 -2.45 -16.92 -19.49
N ASP A 183 -1.85 -17.75 -18.65
CA ASP A 183 -2.47 -18.99 -18.21
C ASP A 183 -3.57 -18.66 -17.17
N HIS A 184 -4.83 -18.85 -17.57
CA HIS A 184 -5.97 -18.48 -16.74
C HIS A 184 -6.19 -19.42 -15.55
N ALA A 185 -5.73 -20.66 -15.60
CA ALA A 185 -5.81 -21.59 -14.46
C ALA A 185 -4.78 -21.17 -13.41
N CYS A 186 -3.54 -20.97 -13.84
CA CYS A 186 -2.45 -20.47 -13.02
C CYS A 186 -2.78 -19.10 -12.40
N ALA A 187 -3.34 -18.17 -13.18
CA ALA A 187 -3.77 -16.86 -12.74
C ALA A 187 -4.87 -16.84 -11.64
N ARG A 188 -5.50 -17.98 -11.38
CA ARG A 188 -6.46 -18.21 -10.28
C ARG A 188 -5.87 -19.02 -9.13
N GLY A 189 -4.57 -19.36 -9.20
CA GLY A 189 -3.94 -20.24 -8.22
C GLY A 189 -4.32 -21.72 -8.35
N LEU A 190 -4.94 -22.12 -9.48
CA LEU A 190 -5.32 -23.52 -9.79
C LEU A 190 -4.17 -24.23 -10.53
N ASP A 191 -2.93 -23.95 -10.17
CA ASP A 191 -1.77 -24.61 -10.78
C ASP A 191 -1.74 -26.05 -10.33
N MET A 192 -2.13 -26.94 -11.22
CA MET A 192 -1.85 -28.36 -11.09
C MET A 192 -0.40 -28.52 -11.54
N ASP A 193 0.54 -28.54 -10.58
CA ASP A 193 1.86 -29.08 -10.89
C ASP A 193 1.64 -30.43 -11.58
N PRO A 194 2.31 -30.72 -12.72
CA PRO A 194 2.34 -32.08 -13.24
C PRO A 194 2.83 -32.93 -12.08
N VAL A 195 1.96 -33.80 -11.57
CA VAL A 195 2.33 -34.81 -10.59
C VAL A 195 3.51 -35.52 -11.22
N GLU A 196 4.73 -35.33 -10.71
CA GLU A 196 5.82 -36.26 -11.03
C GLU A 196 5.24 -37.66 -10.80
N PRO A 197 5.38 -38.59 -11.76
CA PRO A 197 4.88 -39.94 -11.56
C PRO A 197 5.57 -40.46 -10.30
N ARG A 198 4.81 -40.53 -9.21
CA ARG A 198 5.25 -41.19 -7.97
C ARG A 198 5.46 -42.64 -8.30
N THR A 199 6.69 -42.99 -8.69
CA THR A 199 7.17 -44.36 -8.65
C THR A 199 7.39 -44.73 -7.19
N HIS A 200 6.34 -44.98 -6.46
CA HIS A 200 6.31 -45.87 -5.29
C HIS A 200 4.86 -46.16 -4.91
N ALA A 201 4.59 -47.46 -4.85
CA ALA A 201 3.39 -48.19 -4.56
C ALA A 201 2.36 -47.57 -3.62
N VAL A 202 1.17 -47.42 -4.18
CA VAL A 202 -0.16 -47.77 -3.66
C VAL A 202 -0.28 -47.91 -2.13
N ARG A 203 -0.91 -46.92 -1.53
CA ARG A 203 -1.95 -47.09 -0.54
C ARG A 203 -3.16 -46.33 -0.99
N ASP A 204 -4.28 -47.04 -1.13
CA ASP A 204 -5.60 -46.54 -1.49
C ASP A 204 -6.15 -45.65 -0.34
N ASP A 205 -5.72 -44.40 -0.27
CA ASP A 205 -6.46 -43.39 0.46
C ASP A 205 -7.28 -42.58 -0.58
N PRO A 206 -8.58 -42.36 -0.31
CA PRO A 206 -9.45 -41.64 -1.23
C PRO A 206 -8.90 -40.24 -1.52
N PRO A 207 -9.12 -39.66 -2.72
CA PRO A 207 -8.63 -38.36 -3.08
C PRO A 207 -9.19 -37.34 -2.08
N MET A 208 -8.30 -36.73 -1.31
CA MET A 208 -8.66 -35.56 -0.50
C MET A 208 -9.14 -34.48 -1.47
N GLY A 209 -10.46 -34.40 -1.61
CA GLY A 209 -11.12 -33.31 -2.28
C GLY A 209 -10.59 -32.01 -1.71
N ALA A 210 -10.42 -31.01 -2.58
CA ALA A 210 -10.12 -29.64 -2.17
C ALA A 210 -11.18 -29.21 -1.15
N SER A 211 -10.92 -29.48 0.11
CA SER A 211 -11.78 -29.08 1.21
C SER A 211 -11.81 -27.57 1.19
N ALA A 212 -13.01 -27.01 1.00
CA ALA A 212 -13.27 -25.62 1.32
C ALA A 212 -12.63 -25.31 2.69
N PRO A 213 -11.97 -24.17 2.87
CA PRO A 213 -11.33 -23.87 4.14
C PRO A 213 -12.35 -24.07 5.26
N PRO A 214 -12.02 -24.85 6.31
CA PRO A 214 -12.98 -25.20 7.35
C PRO A 214 -13.57 -23.90 7.94
N ALA A 215 -14.89 -23.91 8.19
CA ALA A 215 -15.71 -22.76 8.62
C ALA A 215 -15.27 -22.07 9.95
N GLY A 216 -14.14 -22.48 10.53
CA GLY A 216 -13.51 -21.88 11.71
C GLY A 216 -12.34 -20.92 11.40
N GLY A 217 -12.11 -20.55 10.12
CA GLY A 217 -10.92 -19.82 9.67
C GLY A 217 -10.59 -18.53 10.42
N TRP A 218 -11.58 -17.68 10.66
CA TRP A 218 -11.39 -16.41 11.36
C TRP A 218 -11.14 -16.57 12.86
N ARG A 219 -11.77 -17.55 13.50
CA ARG A 219 -11.53 -17.82 14.93
C ARG A 219 -10.09 -18.24 15.19
N THR A 220 -9.50 -19.05 14.33
CA THR A 220 -8.09 -19.47 14.44
C THR A 220 -7.12 -18.31 14.25
N LEU A 221 -7.40 -17.38 13.32
CA LEU A 221 -6.59 -16.17 13.14
C LEU A 221 -6.74 -15.23 14.35
N ALA A 222 -7.96 -15.03 14.83
CA ALA A 222 -8.25 -14.21 16.01
C ALA A 222 -7.67 -14.79 17.31
N SER A 223 -7.51 -16.12 17.41
CA SER A 223 -6.86 -16.75 18.56
C SER A 223 -5.32 -16.72 18.51
N ASN A 224 -4.73 -16.39 17.36
CA ASN A 224 -3.28 -16.20 17.23
C ASN A 224 -2.90 -14.85 17.82
N ARG A 225 -2.61 -14.82 19.11
CA ARG A 225 -2.28 -13.61 19.86
C ARG A 225 -1.15 -12.76 19.21
N PRO A 226 -0.01 -13.32 18.77
CA PRO A 226 1.03 -12.55 18.07
C PRO A 226 0.53 -11.88 16.78
N LEU A 227 -0.32 -12.54 16.00
CA LEU A 227 -0.90 -11.98 14.77
C LEU A 227 -1.86 -10.83 15.07
N VAL A 228 -2.71 -10.97 16.08
CA VAL A 228 -3.64 -9.93 16.51
C VAL A 228 -2.88 -8.70 17.04
N LEU A 229 -1.84 -8.90 17.82
CA LEU A 229 -0.97 -7.82 18.31
C LEU A 229 -0.25 -7.10 17.18
N LEU A 230 0.23 -7.84 16.18
CA LEU A 230 0.82 -7.26 14.98
C LEU A 230 -0.21 -6.42 14.22
N GLY A 231 -1.40 -6.94 13.95
CA GLY A 231 -2.47 -6.22 13.28
C GLY A 231 -2.90 -4.96 14.01
N ALA A 232 -3.10 -5.04 15.33
CA ALA A 232 -3.47 -3.89 16.17
C ALA A 232 -2.37 -2.82 16.20
N SER A 233 -1.10 -3.23 16.34
CA SER A 233 0.03 -2.29 16.31
C SER A 233 0.12 -1.57 14.97
N LEU A 234 -0.06 -2.30 13.86
CA LEU A 234 -0.04 -1.71 12.51
C LEU A 234 -1.23 -0.79 12.27
N ALA A 235 -2.43 -1.13 12.79
CA ALA A 235 -3.60 -0.25 12.71
C ALA A 235 -3.34 1.09 13.42
N LEU A 236 -2.79 1.06 14.64
CA LEU A 236 -2.43 2.27 15.37
C LEU A 236 -1.32 3.07 14.69
N PHE A 237 -0.30 2.37 14.16
CA PHE A 237 0.76 3.02 13.40
C PHE A 237 0.18 3.76 12.18
N HIS A 238 -0.63 3.10 11.36
CA HIS A 238 -1.20 3.71 10.16
C HIS A 238 -2.24 4.78 10.47
N LEU A 239 -2.96 4.67 11.59
CA LEU A 239 -3.84 5.73 12.08
C LEU A 239 -3.06 7.03 12.40
N GLY A 240 -1.85 6.90 12.94
CA GLY A 240 -0.97 8.05 13.15
C GLY A 240 -0.25 8.53 11.88
N ASN A 241 0.04 7.62 10.93
CA ASN A 241 0.94 7.89 9.81
C ASN A 241 0.28 8.44 8.55
N ALA A 242 -0.86 7.89 8.12
CA ALA A 242 -1.35 8.08 6.76
C ALA A 242 -1.71 9.55 6.43
N ALA A 243 -2.19 10.31 7.42
CA ALA A 243 -2.47 11.73 7.24
C ALA A 243 -1.22 12.63 7.25
N MET A 244 -0.09 12.17 7.82
CA MET A 244 1.06 13.06 8.03
C MET A 244 1.66 13.59 6.74
N LEU A 245 1.74 12.76 5.68
CA LEU A 245 2.31 13.19 4.40
C LEU A 245 1.46 14.29 3.74
N PRO A 246 0.16 14.10 3.48
CA PRO A 246 -0.67 15.16 2.90
C PRO A 246 -0.79 16.39 3.79
N LEU A 247 -0.91 16.24 5.10
CA LEU A 247 -0.99 17.38 6.03
C LEU A 247 0.32 18.19 6.05
N TYR A 248 1.48 17.53 5.95
CA TYR A 248 2.75 18.24 5.90
C TYR A 248 2.86 19.09 4.64
N GLY A 249 2.45 18.54 3.48
CA GLY A 249 2.35 19.29 2.24
C GLY A 249 1.42 20.51 2.36
N MET A 250 0.22 20.28 2.87
CA MET A 250 -0.78 21.34 3.09
C MET A 250 -0.27 22.41 4.06
N GLY A 251 0.34 22.02 5.18
CA GLY A 251 0.81 22.93 6.21
C GLY A 251 1.93 23.85 5.73
N VAL A 252 2.93 23.31 5.04
CA VAL A 252 4.03 24.13 4.50
C VAL A 252 3.54 25.06 3.40
N VAL A 253 2.68 24.59 2.50
CA VAL A 253 2.09 25.42 1.44
C VAL A 253 1.25 26.56 2.03
N ALA A 254 0.43 26.29 3.05
CA ALA A 254 -0.41 27.30 3.69
C ALA A 254 0.39 28.36 4.44
N THR A 255 1.52 27.97 5.08
CA THR A 255 2.28 28.88 5.96
C THR A 255 3.42 29.60 5.24
N HIS A 256 4.07 28.99 4.27
CA HIS A 256 5.28 29.52 3.62
C HIS A 256 5.07 29.97 2.17
N ARG A 257 3.85 29.90 1.65
CA ARG A 257 3.51 30.23 0.26
C ARG A 257 4.36 29.48 -0.77
N SER A 258 4.87 28.31 -0.41
CA SER A 258 5.63 27.43 -1.29
C SER A 258 4.79 26.97 -2.46
N ASN A 259 5.42 26.65 -3.59
CA ASN A 259 4.70 26.06 -4.71
C ASN A 259 4.13 24.67 -4.33
N ALA A 260 2.81 24.56 -4.32
CA ALA A 260 2.09 23.41 -3.81
C ALA A 260 2.46 22.11 -4.55
N SER A 261 2.59 22.18 -5.88
CA SER A 261 2.91 21.00 -6.72
C SER A 261 4.33 20.52 -6.50
N MET A 262 5.30 21.43 -6.57
CA MET A 262 6.71 21.09 -6.41
C MET A 262 7.00 20.56 -5.00
N PHE A 263 6.45 21.20 -3.97
CA PHE A 263 6.65 20.77 -2.59
C PHE A 263 6.03 19.39 -2.33
N THR A 264 4.81 19.15 -2.81
CA THR A 264 4.17 17.82 -2.71
C THR A 264 4.98 16.75 -3.43
N ALA A 265 5.51 17.05 -4.62
CA ALA A 265 6.39 16.13 -5.33
C ALA A 265 7.66 15.79 -4.53
N GLN A 266 8.30 16.80 -3.91
CA GLN A 266 9.47 16.57 -3.05
C GLN A 266 9.17 15.62 -1.89
N THR A 267 8.02 15.78 -1.22
CA THR A 267 7.62 14.90 -0.11
C THR A 267 7.55 13.43 -0.56
N ILE A 268 6.97 13.18 -1.73
CA ILE A 268 6.83 11.83 -2.29
C ILE A 268 8.17 11.26 -2.72
N VAL A 269 8.94 12.02 -3.50
CA VAL A 269 10.21 11.55 -4.07
C VAL A 269 11.19 11.19 -2.96
N ILE A 270 11.36 12.03 -1.95
CA ILE A 270 12.26 11.77 -0.82
C ILE A 270 11.83 10.50 -0.08
N ALA A 271 10.55 10.40 0.29
CA ALA A 271 10.04 9.24 1.01
C ALA A 271 10.23 7.94 0.21
N GLN A 272 9.91 7.93 -1.09
CA GLN A 272 10.05 6.75 -1.95
C GLN A 272 11.50 6.30 -2.13
N LEU A 273 12.44 7.23 -2.33
CA LEU A 273 13.87 6.88 -2.45
C LEU A 273 14.41 6.25 -1.17
N VAL A 274 14.05 6.83 -0.02
CA VAL A 274 14.46 6.29 1.28
C VAL A 274 13.78 4.95 1.56
N MET A 275 12.50 4.80 1.19
CA MET A 275 11.76 3.54 1.33
C MET A 275 12.43 2.39 0.56
N ILE A 276 12.89 2.64 -0.69
CA ILE A 276 13.62 1.66 -1.49
C ILE A 276 14.93 1.26 -0.78
N ALA A 277 15.69 2.24 -0.30
CA ALA A 277 16.93 1.96 0.44
C ALA A 277 16.68 1.18 1.73
N ALA A 278 15.67 1.56 2.52
CA ALA A 278 15.29 0.87 3.75
C ALA A 278 14.82 -0.56 3.49
N ALA A 279 14.02 -0.79 2.45
CA ALA A 279 13.58 -2.12 2.05
C ALA A 279 14.76 -3.02 1.61
N TRP A 280 15.77 -2.45 0.93
CA TRP A 280 16.97 -3.17 0.55
C TRP A 280 17.86 -3.57 1.75
N VAL A 281 17.89 -2.75 2.80
CA VAL A 281 18.64 -3.01 4.04
C VAL A 281 17.85 -3.94 4.98
N ALA A 282 16.52 -3.93 4.95
CA ALA A 282 15.65 -4.65 5.88
C ALA A 282 16.00 -6.15 6.06
N PRO A 283 16.28 -6.96 5.01
CA PRO A 283 16.66 -8.37 5.20
C PRO A 283 17.94 -8.54 6.03
N ARG A 284 18.94 -7.66 5.84
CA ARG A 284 20.17 -7.70 6.63
C ARG A 284 19.92 -7.39 8.10
N LEU A 285 19.09 -6.38 8.37
CA LEU A 285 18.68 -6.04 9.73
C LEU A 285 17.89 -7.17 10.40
N ILE A 286 17.01 -7.84 9.66
CA ILE A 286 16.23 -8.98 10.16
C ILE A 286 17.18 -10.13 10.54
N HIS A 287 18.16 -10.46 9.70
CA HIS A 287 19.14 -11.50 10.01
C HIS A 287 20.02 -11.14 11.22
N ALA A 288 20.42 -9.88 11.35
CA ALA A 288 21.28 -9.44 12.44
C ALA A 288 20.52 -9.29 13.77
N HIS A 289 19.30 -8.75 13.77
CA HIS A 289 18.61 -8.30 14.97
C HIS A 289 17.25 -8.98 15.22
N GLY A 290 16.71 -9.73 14.24
CA GLY A 290 15.39 -10.36 14.30
C GLY A 290 14.26 -9.41 13.93
N TYR A 291 13.11 -10.00 13.61
CA TYR A 291 11.89 -9.27 13.18
C TYR A 291 11.39 -8.28 14.25
N TRP A 292 11.45 -8.68 15.53
CA TRP A 292 10.93 -7.88 16.64
C TRP A 292 11.62 -6.52 16.73
N ARG A 293 12.96 -6.48 16.68
CA ARG A 293 13.73 -5.24 16.79
C ARG A 293 13.59 -4.35 15.57
N VAL A 294 13.52 -4.94 14.38
CA VAL A 294 13.39 -4.18 13.14
C VAL A 294 12.01 -3.51 13.07
N LEU A 295 10.95 -4.21 13.48
CA LEU A 295 9.62 -3.62 13.55
C LEU A 295 9.51 -2.57 14.68
N LEU A 296 10.18 -2.80 15.81
CA LEU A 296 10.30 -1.80 16.88
C LEU A 296 10.94 -0.50 16.38
N LEU A 297 12.02 -0.61 15.60
CA LEU A 297 12.68 0.55 14.99
C LEU A 297 11.69 1.31 14.08
N SER A 298 10.93 0.60 13.25
CA SER A 298 9.91 1.20 12.40
C SER A 298 8.83 1.94 13.20
N TYR A 299 8.38 1.37 14.33
CA TYR A 299 7.39 2.03 15.19
C TYR A 299 7.96 3.25 15.93
N LEU A 300 9.25 3.22 16.30
CA LEU A 300 9.91 4.35 17.00
C LEU A 300 10.07 5.57 16.09
N VAL A 301 10.25 5.35 14.80
CA VAL A 301 10.45 6.43 13.82
C VAL A 301 9.27 7.40 13.76
N LEU A 302 8.04 6.91 13.88
CA LEU A 302 6.85 7.72 13.64
C LEU A 302 6.57 8.78 14.74
N PRO A 303 6.68 8.48 16.05
CA PRO A 303 6.59 9.52 17.09
C PRO A 303 7.63 10.63 16.91
N VAL A 304 8.88 10.25 16.57
CA VAL A 304 9.96 11.20 16.29
C VAL A 304 9.61 12.05 15.08
N ARG A 305 9.10 11.45 14.01
CA ARG A 305 8.61 12.15 12.82
C ARG A 305 7.51 13.15 13.15
N GLY A 306 6.55 12.78 14.01
CA GLY A 306 5.47 13.67 14.44
C GLY A 306 5.99 14.93 15.13
N VAL A 307 6.93 14.79 16.05
CA VAL A 307 7.58 15.91 16.74
C VAL A 307 8.38 16.77 15.75
N LEU A 308 9.17 16.15 14.88
CA LEU A 308 9.95 16.88 13.88
C LEU A 308 9.06 17.64 12.88
N ALA A 309 7.95 17.03 12.44
CA ALA A 309 6.99 17.67 11.55
C ALA A 309 6.35 18.89 12.20
N ALA A 310 6.05 18.82 13.50
CA ALA A 310 5.51 19.95 14.25
C ALA A 310 6.53 21.10 14.42
N MET A 311 7.81 20.78 14.63
CA MET A 311 8.87 21.76 14.87
C MET A 311 9.46 22.33 13.59
N LEU A 312 9.54 21.56 12.52
CA LEU A 312 10.24 21.88 11.27
C LEU A 312 9.27 21.99 10.09
N MET A 313 8.15 22.69 10.29
CA MET A 313 7.17 22.91 9.23
C MET A 313 7.67 23.96 8.24
N SER A 314 8.63 23.58 7.41
CA SER A 314 9.33 24.41 6.44
C SER A 314 9.78 23.62 5.21
N GLU A 315 10.22 24.31 4.16
CA GLU A 315 10.77 23.64 2.96
C GLU A 315 11.98 22.76 3.28
N ALA A 316 12.88 23.21 4.15
CA ALA A 316 14.04 22.41 4.57
C ALA A 316 13.66 21.24 5.48
N GLY A 317 12.60 21.38 6.28
CA GLY A 317 12.08 20.35 7.17
C GLY A 317 11.54 19.12 6.46
N VAL A 318 11.24 19.23 5.15
CA VAL A 318 10.78 18.06 4.36
C VAL A 318 11.78 16.91 4.39
N TRP A 319 13.08 17.21 4.39
CA TRP A 319 14.12 16.18 4.36
C TRP A 319 14.08 15.26 5.58
N PRO A 320 14.29 15.75 6.82
CA PRO A 320 14.26 14.84 7.97
C PRO A 320 12.88 14.18 8.17
N VAL A 321 11.78 14.88 7.88
CA VAL A 321 10.43 14.35 8.06
C VAL A 321 10.15 13.20 7.08
N GLN A 322 10.51 13.35 5.81
CA GLN A 322 10.26 12.32 4.79
C GLN A 322 11.30 11.20 4.78
N VAL A 323 12.52 11.46 5.23
CA VAL A 323 13.52 10.41 5.49
C VAL A 323 13.00 9.44 6.55
N LEU A 324 12.44 9.94 7.64
CA LEU A 324 11.84 9.10 8.68
C LEU A 324 10.64 8.31 8.14
N ASP A 325 9.78 8.93 7.33
CA ASP A 325 8.66 8.22 6.68
C ASP A 325 9.16 7.05 5.84
N GLY A 326 10.13 7.31 4.98
CA GLY A 326 10.69 6.28 4.11
C GLY A 326 11.36 5.13 4.88
N ILE A 327 12.04 5.42 5.99
CA ILE A 327 12.61 4.38 6.86
C ILE A 327 11.49 3.51 7.45
N GLY A 328 10.47 4.12 8.05
CA GLY A 328 9.35 3.41 8.67
C GLY A 328 8.61 2.52 7.68
N ALA A 329 8.16 3.10 6.55
CA ALA A 329 7.41 2.39 5.52
C ALA A 329 8.25 1.32 4.81
N GLY A 330 9.53 1.62 4.50
CA GLY A 330 10.42 0.69 3.83
C GLY A 330 10.76 -0.54 4.68
N LEU A 331 11.00 -0.38 5.97
CA LEU A 331 11.19 -1.52 6.88
C LEU A 331 9.91 -2.36 7.00
N GLN A 332 8.75 -1.73 7.16
CA GLN A 332 7.47 -2.44 7.28
C GLN A 332 7.12 -3.23 6.03
N SER A 333 7.41 -2.70 4.83
CA SER A 333 7.09 -3.36 3.56
C SER A 333 7.73 -4.75 3.43
N VAL A 334 8.86 -4.99 4.10
CA VAL A 334 9.58 -6.26 4.11
C VAL A 334 9.28 -7.08 5.36
N VAL A 335 9.31 -6.44 6.53
CA VAL A 335 9.17 -7.14 7.82
C VAL A 335 7.77 -7.73 8.00
N MET A 336 6.73 -6.96 7.65
CA MET A 336 5.36 -7.37 7.92
C MET A 336 4.96 -8.65 7.17
N PRO A 337 5.09 -8.75 5.83
CA PRO A 337 4.72 -9.97 5.14
C PRO A 337 5.57 -11.18 5.57
N ALA A 338 6.87 -10.98 5.78
CA ALA A 338 7.75 -12.05 6.22
C ALA A 338 7.41 -12.56 7.64
N LEU A 339 7.03 -11.65 8.54
CA LEU A 339 6.60 -12.02 9.88
C LEU A 339 5.27 -12.78 9.88
N VAL A 340 4.29 -12.38 9.07
CA VAL A 340 3.02 -13.11 8.93
C VAL A 340 3.26 -14.53 8.41
N VAL A 341 4.14 -14.71 7.41
CA VAL A 341 4.53 -16.04 6.93
C VAL A 341 5.10 -16.87 8.08
N ARG A 342 5.99 -16.29 8.89
CA ARG A 342 6.60 -16.96 10.03
C ARG A 342 5.58 -17.35 11.11
N LEU A 343 4.67 -16.43 11.47
CA LEU A 343 3.65 -16.65 12.50
C LEU A 343 2.63 -17.73 12.13
N LEU A 344 2.38 -17.93 10.83
CA LEU A 344 1.37 -18.84 10.31
C LEU A 344 1.98 -20.02 9.53
N HIS A 345 3.30 -20.24 9.68
CA HIS A 345 3.98 -21.38 9.06
C HIS A 345 3.29 -22.69 9.48
N GLY A 346 3.05 -23.60 8.52
CA GLY A 346 2.39 -24.88 8.77
C GLY A 346 0.88 -24.84 8.99
N SER A 347 0.27 -23.64 9.12
CA SER A 347 -1.18 -23.51 9.35
C SER A 347 -2.04 -23.62 8.08
N GLY A 348 -1.44 -23.51 6.88
CA GLY A 348 -2.15 -23.38 5.60
C GLY A 348 -2.94 -22.07 5.44
N ARG A 349 -2.71 -21.04 6.29
CA ARG A 349 -3.52 -19.81 6.38
C ARG A 349 -2.72 -18.52 6.22
N VAL A 350 -1.55 -18.60 5.63
CA VAL A 350 -0.66 -17.44 5.45
C VAL A 350 -1.36 -16.32 4.68
N ASN A 351 -2.03 -16.62 3.57
CA ASN A 351 -2.73 -15.61 2.75
C ASN A 351 -3.89 -14.94 3.51
N ALA A 352 -4.67 -15.72 4.27
CA ALA A 352 -5.73 -15.19 5.12
C ALA A 352 -5.17 -14.28 6.23
N GLY A 353 -4.03 -14.64 6.82
CA GLY A 353 -3.32 -13.81 7.80
C GLY A 353 -2.77 -12.52 7.20
N GLN A 354 -2.18 -12.58 6.00
CA GLN A 354 -1.76 -11.38 5.25
C GLN A 354 -2.94 -10.44 5.01
N GLY A 355 -4.08 -10.99 4.56
CA GLY A 355 -5.30 -10.22 4.35
C GLY A 355 -5.83 -9.59 5.64
N ALA A 356 -5.85 -10.32 6.76
CA ALA A 356 -6.30 -9.81 8.05
C ALA A 356 -5.43 -8.65 8.55
N VAL A 357 -4.11 -8.78 8.45
CA VAL A 357 -3.16 -7.72 8.84
C VAL A 357 -3.28 -6.52 7.91
N ALA A 358 -3.38 -6.73 6.59
CA ALA A 358 -3.58 -5.66 5.63
C ALA A 358 -4.90 -4.90 5.86
N THR A 359 -5.97 -5.61 6.26
CA THR A 359 -7.25 -4.98 6.63
C THR A 359 -7.08 -4.11 7.87
N ALA A 360 -6.41 -4.60 8.91
CA ALA A 360 -6.14 -3.80 10.10
C ALA A 360 -5.34 -2.52 9.78
N GLN A 361 -4.30 -2.62 8.95
CA GLN A 361 -3.55 -1.47 8.44
C GLN A 361 -4.46 -0.49 7.68
N GLY A 362 -5.30 -1.03 6.79
CA GLY A 362 -6.22 -0.25 5.96
C GLY A 362 -7.24 0.53 6.79
N ILE A 363 -7.77 -0.04 7.88
CA ILE A 363 -8.66 0.66 8.81
C ILE A 363 -7.96 1.87 9.41
N GLY A 364 -6.75 1.67 9.97
CA GLY A 364 -5.96 2.77 10.51
C GLY A 364 -5.67 3.86 9.48
N ALA A 365 -5.21 3.45 8.29
CA ALA A 365 -4.89 4.37 7.21
C ALA A 365 -6.11 5.16 6.70
N ALA A 366 -7.28 4.51 6.58
CA ALA A 366 -8.50 5.15 6.10
C ALA A 366 -9.06 6.18 7.10
N LEU A 367 -8.92 5.94 8.41
CA LEU A 367 -9.40 6.85 9.45
C LEU A 367 -8.42 7.99 9.77
N SER A 368 -7.15 7.84 9.42
CA SER A 368 -6.10 8.83 9.67
C SER A 368 -6.41 10.23 9.10
N PRO A 369 -6.88 10.37 7.83
CA PRO A 369 -7.13 11.69 7.25
C PRO A 369 -8.22 12.49 7.98
N VAL A 370 -9.33 11.86 8.42
CA VAL A 370 -10.35 12.59 9.17
C VAL A 370 -9.82 13.02 10.54
N LEU A 371 -9.09 12.13 11.23
CA LEU A 371 -8.45 12.47 12.50
C LEU A 371 -7.49 13.66 12.34
N GLY A 372 -6.59 13.57 11.38
CA GLY A 372 -5.61 14.62 11.10
C GLY A 372 -6.26 15.93 10.65
N GLY A 373 -7.29 15.86 9.79
CA GLY A 373 -8.04 17.01 9.30
C GLY A 373 -8.76 17.76 10.42
N VAL A 374 -9.48 17.04 11.29
CA VAL A 374 -10.18 17.62 12.45
C VAL A 374 -9.18 18.27 13.41
N LEU A 375 -8.08 17.58 13.73
CA LEU A 375 -7.04 18.14 14.60
C LEU A 375 -6.43 19.40 14.00
N THR A 376 -6.15 19.41 12.72
CA THR A 376 -5.58 20.56 12.02
C THR A 376 -6.55 21.74 12.01
N GLN A 377 -7.83 21.50 11.76
CA GLN A 377 -8.86 22.53 11.68
C GLN A 377 -9.07 23.24 13.04
N HIS A 378 -9.05 22.46 14.14
CA HIS A 378 -9.34 23.03 15.47
C HIS A 378 -8.12 23.47 16.26
N PHE A 379 -6.96 22.84 16.02
CA PHE A 379 -5.76 23.05 16.85
C PHE A 379 -4.52 23.43 16.02
N GLY A 380 -4.62 23.46 14.68
CA GLY A 380 -3.52 23.75 13.79
C GLY A 380 -2.61 22.57 13.49
N TYR A 381 -1.78 22.72 12.45
CA TYR A 381 -0.89 21.67 11.95
C TYR A 381 0.10 21.12 12.98
N PRO A 382 0.81 21.95 13.79
CA PRO A 382 1.79 21.43 14.75
C PRO A 382 1.15 20.48 15.78
N VAL A 383 -0.01 20.84 16.32
CA VAL A 383 -0.72 20.00 17.28
C VAL A 383 -1.19 18.71 16.62
N ALA A 384 -1.70 18.77 15.40
CA ALA A 384 -2.11 17.58 14.66
C ALA A 384 -0.95 16.59 14.51
N PHE A 385 0.26 17.03 14.15
CA PHE A 385 1.42 16.16 14.03
C PHE A 385 1.85 15.53 15.36
N VAL A 386 1.85 16.30 16.45
CA VAL A 386 2.17 15.77 17.79
C VAL A 386 1.15 14.71 18.20
N VAL A 387 -0.14 14.96 18.01
CA VAL A 387 -1.21 14.01 18.39
C VAL A 387 -1.15 12.76 17.52
N LEU A 388 -0.96 12.88 16.20
CA LEU A 388 -0.79 11.73 15.31
C LEU A 388 0.45 10.91 15.71
N GLY A 389 1.57 11.57 16.04
CA GLY A 389 2.74 10.93 16.62
C GLY A 389 2.45 10.22 17.94
N ALA A 390 1.67 10.84 18.82
CA ALA A 390 1.24 10.26 20.10
C ALA A 390 0.34 9.02 19.89
N VAL A 391 -0.59 9.04 18.94
CA VAL A 391 -1.40 7.87 18.58
C VAL A 391 -0.50 6.70 18.17
N SER A 392 0.55 6.96 17.40
CA SER A 392 1.50 5.93 16.99
C SER A 392 2.34 5.38 18.14
N THR A 393 2.53 6.12 19.26
CA THR A 393 3.15 5.56 20.46
C THR A 393 2.33 4.42 21.06
N GLY A 394 1.03 4.36 20.77
CA GLY A 394 0.19 3.21 21.11
C GLY A 394 0.67 1.91 20.44
N ALA A 395 1.12 1.98 19.18
CA ALA A 395 1.73 0.83 18.51
C ALA A 395 3.02 0.40 19.21
N LEU A 396 3.87 1.37 19.56
CA LEU A 396 5.12 1.15 20.29
C LEU A 396 4.86 0.54 21.67
N ALA A 397 3.90 1.09 22.41
CA ALA A 397 3.51 0.60 23.75
C ALA A 397 2.96 -0.83 23.70
N LEU A 398 2.09 -1.14 22.70
CA LEU A 398 1.60 -2.49 22.46
C LEU A 398 2.76 -3.46 22.16
N TRP A 399 3.69 -3.07 21.32
CA TRP A 399 4.82 -3.90 20.90
C TRP A 399 5.80 -4.16 22.04
N LEU A 400 6.12 -3.13 22.84
CA LEU A 400 6.97 -3.22 24.03
C LEU A 400 6.29 -3.97 25.19
N GLY A 401 5.03 -3.67 25.46
CA GLY A 401 4.27 -4.32 26.53
C GLY A 401 4.11 -5.82 26.38
N HIS A 402 4.19 -6.33 25.14
CA HIS A 402 4.14 -7.76 24.84
C HIS A 402 5.49 -8.33 24.37
N ALA A 403 6.60 -7.64 24.68
CA ALA A 403 7.93 -8.02 24.23
C ALA A 403 8.28 -9.49 24.54
N ARG A 404 7.96 -9.99 25.73
CA ARG A 404 8.24 -11.38 26.12
C ARG A 404 7.53 -12.40 25.24
N ALA A 405 6.25 -12.16 24.94
CA ALA A 405 5.44 -13.06 24.11
C ALA A 405 5.82 -12.96 22.62
N LEU A 406 6.24 -11.78 22.16
CA LEU A 406 6.57 -11.54 20.76
C LEU A 406 8.02 -11.87 20.42
N SER A 407 8.99 -11.59 21.32
CA SER A 407 10.40 -11.82 21.04
C SER A 407 10.75 -13.30 20.84
N SER A 408 10.05 -14.20 21.52
CA SER A 408 10.22 -15.65 21.35
C SER A 408 9.84 -16.15 19.95
N VAL A 409 8.81 -15.51 19.34
CA VAL A 409 8.30 -15.89 18.01
C VAL A 409 8.91 -15.04 16.91
N CYS A 410 9.25 -13.78 17.21
CA CYS A 410 9.77 -12.79 16.26
C CYS A 410 11.28 -12.62 16.35
N GLY A 411 12.03 -13.58 16.92
CA GLY A 411 13.48 -13.60 17.01
C GLY A 411 14.18 -13.69 15.65
N LYS A 412 15.50 -13.96 15.67
CA LYS A 412 16.28 -14.13 14.45
C LYS A 412 15.79 -15.33 13.63
N PRO A 413 15.96 -15.33 12.30
CA PRO A 413 15.62 -16.49 11.46
C PRO A 413 16.31 -17.80 11.89
N ALA A 414 17.53 -17.71 12.40
CA ALA A 414 18.33 -18.86 12.86
C ALA A 414 17.88 -19.47 14.20
N ASP A 415 17.04 -18.75 14.98
CA ASP A 415 16.58 -19.21 16.30
C ASP A 415 15.35 -20.14 16.22
N LEU A 416 15.01 -20.64 15.03
CA LEU A 416 13.95 -21.64 14.88
C LEU A 416 14.47 -22.98 15.42
N PRO A 417 13.76 -23.68 16.33
CA PRO A 417 14.03 -25.08 16.59
C PRO A 417 13.91 -25.81 15.26
N ALA A 418 14.94 -26.61 14.91
CA ALA A 418 14.86 -27.52 13.78
C ALA A 418 13.56 -28.30 13.91
N ALA A 419 12.74 -28.31 12.84
CA ALA A 419 11.53 -29.10 12.83
C ALA A 419 11.93 -30.52 13.21
N SER A 420 11.45 -30.96 14.36
CA SER A 420 11.62 -32.34 14.78
C SER A 420 11.02 -33.20 13.69
N SER A 421 11.90 -33.89 12.96
CA SER A 421 11.62 -34.87 11.90
C SER A 421 10.68 -35.97 12.36
#